data_a6c5c22e85f592c1fc1e6a97430f03fb
#
_entry.id   a6c5c22e85f592c1fc1e6a97430f03fb
#
_cell.length_a   1.000
_cell.length_b   1.000
_cell.length_c   1.000
_cell.angle_alpha   90.00
_cell.angle_beta   90.00
_cell.angle_gamma   90.00
#
_symmetry.space_group_name_H-M   'P 1'
#
loop_
_entity.id
_entity.type
_entity.pdbx_description
1 polymer ?
#
loop_
_entity_poly.entity_id
_entity_poly.type
_entity_poly.pdbx_seq_one_letter_code
_entity_poly.pdbx_strand_id
1 'polypeptide(L)'
;MNTLKDIKGIIFDYGGTIDTNSRHWAEVLWEKYAETGIPVCKQDFRNAYVHAERALAKHPYIRPEHNFHDVLAVKTRIQLEFLADAALLPKDNALLQAYGTKVTDLCYAYVLEVLDTTRPVIQQLAKRYRLVLVSNFYGNIQTILQDFGLSDYFVHVIESAVVGVRKPDPAIYRLGVEAMDYSADQVLVVGDSFSKDIVPAKAVGCRAVWLKGEGWGDETTDDNLPDAIITDMAHLPALLS
;
A
#
# COMPACT_ATOMS: atom_id res chain seq x y z
N MET A 1 -10.48 8.63 -24.73
CA MET A 1 -9.75 7.78 -23.77
C MET A 1 -9.53 6.43 -24.41
N ASN A 2 -8.27 5.93 -24.47
CA ASN A 2 -8.03 4.54 -24.92
C ASN A 2 -8.58 3.60 -23.84
N THR A 3 -9.68 2.94 -24.13
CA THR A 3 -10.19 1.87 -23.25
C THR A 3 -9.22 0.71 -23.29
N LEU A 4 -8.88 0.20 -22.10
CA LEU A 4 -8.07 -1.01 -21.96
C LEU A 4 -8.89 -2.22 -22.41
N LYS A 5 -8.59 -2.74 -23.60
CA LYS A 5 -9.32 -3.86 -24.20
C LYS A 5 -8.69 -5.19 -23.82
N ASP A 6 -9.50 -6.25 -23.85
CA ASP A 6 -9.09 -7.65 -23.67
C ASP A 6 -8.52 -7.99 -22.28
N ILE A 7 -8.72 -7.12 -21.27
CA ILE A 7 -8.35 -7.41 -19.88
C ILE A 7 -9.29 -8.49 -19.32
N LYS A 8 -8.70 -9.50 -18.68
CA LYS A 8 -9.40 -10.61 -18.00
C LYS A 8 -9.12 -10.66 -16.51
N GLY A 9 -7.96 -10.20 -16.09
CA GLY A 9 -7.55 -10.18 -14.70
C GLY A 9 -6.96 -8.85 -14.30
N ILE A 10 -7.07 -8.53 -13.00
CA ILE A 10 -6.49 -7.31 -12.43
C ILE A 10 -5.65 -7.69 -11.22
N ILE A 11 -4.43 -7.22 -11.19
CA ILE A 11 -3.54 -7.28 -10.03
C ILE A 11 -3.58 -5.92 -9.36
N PHE A 12 -3.91 -5.90 -8.07
CA PHE A 12 -3.84 -4.69 -7.24
C PHE A 12 -2.64 -4.73 -6.32
N ASP A 13 -1.95 -3.60 -6.16
CA ASP A 13 -1.20 -3.32 -4.97
C ASP A 13 -2.14 -2.98 -3.81
N TYR A 14 -1.64 -3.05 -2.56
CA TYR A 14 -2.42 -2.74 -1.37
C TYR A 14 -2.08 -1.35 -0.82
N GLY A 15 -0.85 -1.18 -0.31
CA GLY A 15 -0.44 -0.01 0.46
C GLY A 15 -0.14 1.21 -0.40
N GLY A 16 -0.91 2.27 -0.28
CA GLY A 16 -0.86 3.42 -1.18
C GLY A 16 -1.95 3.35 -2.26
N THR A 17 -2.43 2.15 -2.54
CA THR A 17 -3.42 1.89 -3.61
C THR A 17 -4.81 1.70 -3.04
N ILE A 18 -5.06 0.59 -2.32
CA ILE A 18 -6.40 0.27 -1.79
C ILE A 18 -6.69 1.04 -0.51
N ASP A 19 -5.70 1.15 0.37
CA ASP A 19 -5.85 1.66 1.72
C ASP A 19 -5.72 3.19 1.87
N THR A 20 -5.10 3.86 0.87
CA THR A 20 -4.91 5.32 0.92
C THR A 20 -5.31 6.06 -0.36
N ASN A 21 -5.72 5.33 -1.41
CA ASN A 21 -6.20 5.89 -2.68
C ASN A 21 -5.26 6.94 -3.27
N SER A 22 -4.02 6.53 -3.58
CA SER A 22 -2.91 7.32 -4.13
C SER A 22 -2.07 8.13 -3.13
N ARG A 23 -2.46 8.24 -1.87
CA ARG A 23 -1.65 8.98 -0.91
C ARG A 23 -0.54 8.12 -0.33
N HIS A 24 0.68 8.60 -0.36
CA HIS A 24 1.80 7.89 0.24
C HIS A 24 1.68 7.84 1.77
N TRP A 25 1.89 6.67 2.38
CA TRP A 25 1.73 6.46 3.83
C TRP A 25 2.54 7.41 4.71
N ALA A 26 3.69 7.86 4.24
CA ALA A 26 4.46 8.83 4.99
C ALA A 26 3.78 10.21 5.09
N GLU A 27 3.04 10.63 4.07
CA GLU A 27 2.28 11.89 4.13
C GLU A 27 1.07 11.74 5.05
N VAL A 28 0.36 10.61 4.98
CA VAL A 28 -0.76 10.32 5.89
C VAL A 28 -0.29 10.33 7.34
N LEU A 29 0.78 9.59 7.65
CA LEU A 29 1.34 9.56 9.01
C LEU A 29 1.83 10.93 9.46
N TRP A 30 2.51 11.69 8.60
CA TRP A 30 2.96 13.04 8.93
C TRP A 30 1.81 13.96 9.33
N GLU A 31 0.71 13.95 8.60
CA GLU A 31 -0.49 14.72 8.96
C GLU A 31 -1.02 14.33 10.34
N LYS A 32 -1.05 13.00 10.63
CA LYS A 32 -1.54 12.52 11.93
C LYS A 32 -0.57 12.83 13.07
N TYR A 33 0.73 12.91 12.81
CA TYR A 33 1.71 13.46 13.76
C TYR A 33 1.43 14.93 14.07
N ALA A 34 1.19 15.75 13.04
CA ALA A 34 0.87 17.16 13.21
C ALA A 34 -0.46 17.38 13.96
N GLU A 35 -1.50 16.61 13.59
CA GLU A 35 -2.82 16.62 14.24
C GLU A 35 -2.76 16.17 15.71
N THR A 36 -1.83 15.27 16.04
CA THR A 36 -1.60 14.83 17.42
C THR A 36 -0.84 15.89 18.22
N GLY A 37 -0.15 16.83 17.56
CA GLY A 37 0.66 17.87 18.19
C GLY A 37 2.03 17.36 18.64
N ILE A 38 2.59 16.33 17.96
CA ILE A 38 3.92 15.82 18.26
C ILE A 38 4.98 16.85 17.83
N PRO A 39 5.84 17.37 18.74
CA PRO A 39 6.71 18.51 18.47
C PRO A 39 7.99 18.11 17.74
N VAL A 40 7.87 17.56 16.52
CA VAL A 40 9.00 17.20 15.66
C VAL A 40 8.87 17.87 14.30
N CYS A 41 9.98 18.12 13.61
CA CYS A 41 9.94 18.62 12.24
C CYS A 41 9.70 17.47 11.22
N LYS A 42 9.26 17.83 10.00
CA LYS A 42 8.99 16.85 8.94
C LYS A 42 10.23 16.00 8.60
N GLN A 43 11.43 16.57 8.68
CA GLN A 43 12.67 15.85 8.38
C GLN A 43 12.97 14.78 9.46
N ASP A 44 12.77 15.10 10.73
CA ASP A 44 12.97 14.13 11.82
C ASP A 44 11.95 13.01 11.75
N PHE A 45 10.68 13.35 11.46
CA PHE A 45 9.65 12.36 11.18
C PHE A 45 10.04 11.45 9.99
N ARG A 46 10.58 12.02 8.89
CA ARG A 46 11.06 11.23 7.74
C ARG A 46 12.12 10.21 8.14
N ASN A 47 13.06 10.60 8.97
CA ASN A 47 14.10 9.72 9.48
C ASN A 47 13.49 8.57 10.32
N ALA A 48 12.53 8.89 11.19
CA ALA A 48 11.82 7.91 12.01
C ALA A 48 10.97 6.95 11.14
N TYR A 49 10.29 7.47 10.13
CA TYR A 49 9.52 6.68 9.17
C TYR A 49 10.40 5.66 8.44
N VAL A 50 11.49 6.12 7.84
CA VAL A 50 12.44 5.24 7.12
C VAL A 50 13.07 4.20 8.07
N HIS A 51 13.37 4.60 9.31
CA HIS A 51 13.88 3.67 10.33
C HIS A 51 12.86 2.56 10.61
N ALA A 52 11.59 2.91 10.84
CA ALA A 52 10.54 1.94 11.12
C ALA A 52 10.30 0.99 9.93
N GLU A 53 10.25 1.49 8.69
CA GLU A 53 10.10 0.65 7.49
C GLU A 53 11.24 -0.37 7.37
N ARG A 54 12.50 0.06 7.62
CA ARG A 54 13.66 -0.82 7.61
C ARG A 54 13.64 -1.85 8.74
N ALA A 55 13.19 -1.45 9.93
CA ALA A 55 13.07 -2.33 11.07
C ALA A 55 12.01 -3.42 10.83
N LEU A 56 10.83 -3.04 10.34
CA LEU A 56 9.74 -3.95 9.99
C LEU A 56 10.12 -4.93 8.85
N ALA A 57 10.95 -4.49 7.91
CA ALA A 57 11.43 -5.35 6.83
C ALA A 57 12.48 -6.39 7.29
N LYS A 58 13.18 -6.13 8.42
CA LYS A 58 14.29 -6.96 8.91
C LYS A 58 13.90 -7.86 10.07
N HIS A 59 12.93 -7.46 10.87
CA HIS A 59 12.57 -8.12 12.13
C HIS A 59 11.10 -8.50 12.15
N PRO A 60 10.74 -9.66 12.73
CA PRO A 60 9.36 -10.17 12.77
C PRO A 60 8.53 -9.47 13.88
N TYR A 61 8.44 -8.15 13.85
CA TYR A 61 7.59 -7.38 14.77
C TYR A 61 6.10 -7.60 14.50
N ILE A 62 5.76 -7.85 13.23
CA ILE A 62 4.39 -8.13 12.81
C ILE A 62 4.20 -9.64 12.80
N ARG A 63 3.08 -10.10 13.36
CA ARG A 63 2.68 -11.50 13.41
C ARG A 63 1.50 -11.75 12.47
N PRO A 64 1.30 -12.97 11.99
CA PRO A 64 0.21 -13.28 11.04
C PRO A 64 -1.18 -12.89 11.52
N GLU A 65 -1.43 -12.95 12.85
CA GLU A 65 -2.71 -12.59 13.46
C GLU A 65 -2.93 -11.08 13.68
N HIS A 66 -1.92 -10.23 13.48
CA HIS A 66 -2.05 -8.79 13.62
C HIS A 66 -2.96 -8.21 12.54
N ASN A 67 -3.98 -7.46 12.95
CA ASN A 67 -4.81 -6.67 12.05
C ASN A 67 -4.10 -5.36 11.66
N PHE A 68 -4.76 -4.50 10.88
CA PHE A 68 -4.13 -3.28 10.39
C PHE A 68 -3.87 -2.25 11.49
N HIS A 69 -4.73 -2.18 12.51
CA HIS A 69 -4.52 -1.34 13.67
C HIS A 69 -3.26 -1.77 14.45
N ASP A 70 -3.05 -3.08 14.62
CA ASP A 70 -1.83 -3.61 15.26
C ASP A 70 -0.57 -3.27 14.46
N VAL A 71 -0.61 -3.34 13.13
CA VAL A 71 0.52 -2.93 12.26
C VAL A 71 0.85 -1.46 12.45
N LEU A 72 -0.16 -0.59 12.46
CA LEU A 72 0.01 0.85 12.70
C LEU A 72 0.57 1.12 14.11
N ALA A 73 0.07 0.43 15.13
CA ALA A 73 0.55 0.57 16.51
C ALA A 73 2.03 0.18 16.64
N VAL A 74 2.45 -0.92 16.03
CA VAL A 74 3.87 -1.33 16.02
C VAL A 74 4.72 -0.31 15.26
N LYS A 75 4.28 0.14 14.10
CA LYS A 75 5.00 1.13 13.28
C LYS A 75 5.18 2.45 13.99
N THR A 76 4.12 3.01 14.58
CA THR A 76 4.18 4.29 15.31
C THR A 76 5.03 4.19 16.57
N ARG A 77 4.96 3.07 17.29
CA ARG A 77 5.83 2.81 18.45
C ARG A 77 7.30 2.85 18.07
N ILE A 78 7.72 2.15 17.01
CA ILE A 78 9.12 2.13 16.53
C ILE A 78 9.57 3.55 16.13
N GLN A 79 8.71 4.33 15.47
CA GLN A 79 9.01 5.71 15.09
C GLN A 79 9.22 6.61 16.31
N LEU A 80 8.33 6.53 17.30
CA LEU A 80 8.40 7.36 18.51
C LEU A 80 9.60 6.98 19.40
N GLU A 81 9.90 5.69 19.54
CA GLU A 81 11.09 5.19 20.24
C GLU A 81 12.37 5.73 19.56
N PHE A 82 12.46 5.69 18.25
CA PHE A 82 13.58 6.27 17.49
C PHE A 82 13.74 7.77 17.75
N LEU A 83 12.65 8.54 17.74
CA LEU A 83 12.68 9.99 18.02
C LEU A 83 13.11 10.29 19.46
N ALA A 84 12.68 9.49 20.42
CA ALA A 84 13.08 9.63 21.81
C ALA A 84 14.57 9.24 22.02
N ASP A 85 15.05 8.22 21.33
CA ASP A 85 16.46 7.82 21.38
C ASP A 85 17.41 8.85 20.73
N ALA A 86 16.91 9.55 19.72
CA ALA A 86 17.58 10.69 19.10
C ALA A 86 17.48 11.99 19.93
N ALA A 87 16.90 11.95 21.13
CA ALA A 87 16.64 13.10 22.01
C ALA A 87 15.77 14.21 21.36
N LEU A 88 14.95 13.85 20.36
CA LEU A 88 13.99 14.74 19.71
C LEU A 88 12.63 14.75 20.42
N LEU A 89 12.37 13.75 21.25
CA LEU A 89 11.24 13.64 22.17
C LEU A 89 11.71 13.26 23.56
N PRO A 90 10.95 13.60 24.62
CA PRO A 90 11.22 13.10 25.97
C PRO A 90 11.19 11.56 26.03
N LYS A 91 12.09 10.94 26.77
CA LYS A 91 12.03 9.50 27.08
C LYS A 91 10.99 9.21 28.19
N ASP A 92 9.75 9.56 27.91
CA ASP A 92 8.60 9.32 28.77
C ASP A 92 7.68 8.29 28.12
N ASN A 93 7.68 7.07 28.67
CA ASN A 93 6.92 5.95 28.10
C ASN A 93 5.41 6.24 28.08
N ALA A 94 4.85 6.94 29.05
CA ALA A 94 3.43 7.25 29.09
C ALA A 94 3.06 8.25 27.99
N LEU A 95 3.90 9.26 27.80
CA LEU A 95 3.73 10.25 26.72
C LEU A 95 3.87 9.61 25.34
N LEU A 96 4.90 8.79 25.13
CA LEU A 96 5.12 8.09 23.84
C LEU A 96 3.97 7.13 23.54
N GLN A 97 3.46 6.41 24.54
CA GLN A 97 2.30 5.55 24.38
C GLN A 97 1.03 6.35 24.01
N ALA A 98 0.79 7.48 24.67
CA ALA A 98 -0.36 8.33 24.37
C ALA A 98 -0.29 8.89 22.93
N TYR A 99 0.89 9.36 22.50
CA TYR A 99 1.11 9.78 21.11
C TYR A 99 0.86 8.61 20.13
N GLY A 100 1.47 7.45 20.39
CA GLY A 100 1.35 6.27 19.53
C GLY A 100 -0.09 5.82 19.36
N THR A 101 -0.86 5.72 20.44
CA THR A 101 -2.28 5.37 20.41
C THR A 101 -3.06 6.37 19.54
N LYS A 102 -2.90 7.68 19.80
CA LYS A 102 -3.65 8.69 19.07
C LYS A 102 -3.32 8.72 17.57
N VAL A 103 -2.04 8.61 17.19
CA VAL A 103 -1.64 8.54 15.77
C VAL A 103 -2.20 7.27 15.11
N THR A 104 -2.11 6.13 15.79
CA THR A 104 -2.65 4.86 15.31
C THR A 104 -4.15 4.95 15.03
N ASP A 105 -4.93 5.45 16.01
CA ASP A 105 -6.38 5.58 15.88
C ASP A 105 -6.78 6.52 14.73
N LEU A 106 -6.08 7.65 14.59
CA LEU A 106 -6.32 8.59 13.50
C LEU A 106 -5.97 8.01 12.13
N CYS A 107 -4.86 7.26 12.02
CA CYS A 107 -4.50 6.58 10.77
C CYS A 107 -5.49 5.46 10.44
N TYR A 108 -5.93 4.69 11.43
CA TYR A 108 -6.89 3.62 11.22
C TYR A 108 -8.26 4.17 10.78
N ALA A 109 -8.75 5.23 11.43
CA ALA A 109 -9.97 5.93 11.01
C ALA A 109 -9.88 6.43 9.56
N TYR A 110 -8.75 7.02 9.18
CA TYR A 110 -8.51 7.47 7.81
C TYR A 110 -8.62 6.32 6.80
N VAL A 111 -8.03 5.15 7.10
CA VAL A 111 -8.13 3.99 6.20
C VAL A 111 -9.57 3.51 6.06
N LEU A 112 -10.34 3.47 7.14
CA LEU A 112 -11.76 3.09 7.06
C LEU A 112 -12.56 4.02 6.16
N GLU A 113 -12.31 5.34 6.22
CA GLU A 113 -12.93 6.33 5.33
C GLU A 113 -12.54 6.09 3.86
N VAL A 114 -11.26 5.80 3.60
CA VAL A 114 -10.80 5.48 2.22
C VAL A 114 -11.44 4.19 1.72
N LEU A 115 -11.53 3.17 2.55
CA LEU A 115 -12.15 1.89 2.18
C LEU A 115 -13.64 2.02 1.85
N ASP A 116 -14.35 3.01 2.38
CA ASP A 116 -15.74 3.29 1.99
C ASP A 116 -15.86 3.69 0.52
N THR A 117 -14.78 4.21 -0.08
CA THR A 117 -14.71 4.58 -1.51
C THR A 117 -14.06 3.51 -2.37
N THR A 118 -12.98 2.88 -1.93
CA THR A 118 -12.21 1.92 -2.73
C THR A 118 -12.81 0.53 -2.74
N ARG A 119 -13.44 0.07 -1.65
CA ARG A 119 -14.11 -1.23 -1.57
C ARG A 119 -15.23 -1.40 -2.60
N PRO A 120 -16.15 -0.43 -2.82
CA PRO A 120 -17.17 -0.53 -3.89
C PRO A 120 -16.57 -0.70 -5.28
N VAL A 121 -15.41 -0.08 -5.56
CA VAL A 121 -14.69 -0.24 -6.84
C VAL A 121 -14.20 -1.68 -6.99
N ILE A 122 -13.52 -2.21 -5.96
CA ILE A 122 -13.06 -3.60 -5.94
C ILE A 122 -14.22 -4.58 -6.11
N GLN A 123 -15.32 -4.37 -5.37
CA GLN A 123 -16.53 -5.17 -5.46
C GLN A 123 -17.15 -5.15 -6.86
N GLN A 124 -17.18 -3.98 -7.52
CA GLN A 124 -17.67 -3.85 -8.89
C GLN A 124 -16.80 -4.63 -9.88
N LEU A 125 -15.48 -4.51 -9.76
CA LEU A 125 -14.51 -5.13 -10.66
C LEU A 125 -14.46 -6.66 -10.47
N ALA A 126 -14.59 -7.16 -9.25
CA ALA A 126 -14.64 -8.59 -8.96
C ALA A 126 -15.79 -9.34 -9.63
N LYS A 127 -16.87 -8.64 -10.05
CA LYS A 127 -17.99 -9.24 -10.80
C LYS A 127 -17.63 -9.58 -12.24
N ARG A 128 -16.55 -8.98 -12.80
CA ARG A 128 -16.19 -9.10 -14.21
C ARG A 128 -14.78 -9.63 -14.44
N TYR A 129 -13.88 -9.44 -13.47
CA TYR A 129 -12.46 -9.75 -13.59
C TYR A 129 -12.01 -10.66 -12.43
N ARG A 130 -11.02 -11.52 -12.70
CA ARG A 130 -10.31 -12.22 -11.62
C ARG A 130 -9.36 -11.21 -10.98
N LEU A 131 -9.46 -11.06 -9.66
CA LEU A 131 -8.61 -10.12 -8.91
C LEU A 131 -7.56 -10.90 -8.14
N VAL A 132 -6.32 -10.42 -8.20
CA VAL A 132 -5.18 -10.89 -7.40
C VAL A 132 -4.58 -9.71 -6.67
N LEU A 133 -4.16 -9.90 -5.43
CA LEU A 133 -3.39 -8.92 -4.68
C LEU A 133 -1.90 -9.26 -4.79
N VAL A 134 -1.06 -8.25 -5.07
CA VAL A 134 0.40 -8.36 -5.01
C VAL A 134 0.95 -7.25 -4.13
N SER A 135 1.48 -7.58 -2.96
CA SER A 135 1.91 -6.58 -1.99
C SER A 135 3.27 -6.88 -1.36
N ASN A 136 4.06 -5.82 -1.16
CA ASN A 136 5.19 -5.86 -0.24
C ASN A 136 4.65 -5.68 1.19
N PHE A 137 4.48 -6.78 1.92
CA PHE A 137 3.91 -6.73 3.26
C PHE A 137 4.65 -7.64 4.25
N TYR A 138 4.14 -7.84 5.45
CA TYR A 138 4.87 -8.36 6.60
C TYR A 138 4.46 -9.78 7.01
N GLY A 139 3.65 -10.51 6.21
CA GLY A 139 3.18 -11.87 6.47
C GLY A 139 1.76 -11.93 7.06
N ASN A 140 1.03 -10.82 7.10
CA ASN A 140 -0.29 -10.73 7.72
C ASN A 140 -1.37 -10.08 6.84
N ILE A 141 -1.10 -9.85 5.55
CA ILE A 141 -2.05 -9.16 4.66
C ILE A 141 -3.39 -9.90 4.56
N GLN A 142 -3.37 -11.23 4.68
CA GLN A 142 -4.61 -12.03 4.65
C GLN A 142 -5.53 -11.68 5.81
N THR A 143 -4.99 -11.52 7.03
CA THR A 143 -5.76 -11.10 8.21
C THR A 143 -6.35 -9.70 8.02
N ILE A 144 -5.57 -8.78 7.43
CA ILE A 144 -6.03 -7.43 7.13
C ILE A 144 -7.18 -7.44 6.10
N LEU A 145 -7.05 -8.22 5.02
CA LEU A 145 -8.13 -8.34 4.04
C LEU A 145 -9.40 -8.93 4.63
N GLN A 146 -9.29 -9.89 5.56
CA GLN A 146 -10.44 -10.44 6.28
C GLN A 146 -11.10 -9.37 7.17
N ASP A 147 -10.31 -8.66 7.96
CA ASP A 147 -10.77 -7.60 8.87
C ASP A 147 -11.52 -6.49 8.12
N PHE A 148 -11.04 -6.12 6.95
CA PHE A 148 -11.65 -5.11 6.09
C PHE A 148 -12.75 -5.64 5.15
N GLY A 149 -13.08 -6.95 5.20
CA GLY A 149 -14.10 -7.56 4.34
C GLY A 149 -13.74 -7.53 2.86
N LEU A 150 -12.45 -7.65 2.54
CA LEU A 150 -11.91 -7.62 1.17
C LEU A 150 -11.46 -8.99 0.66
N SER A 151 -11.26 -9.98 1.54
CA SER A 151 -10.66 -11.27 1.20
C SER A 151 -11.41 -12.03 0.10
N ASP A 152 -12.73 -11.97 0.08
CA ASP A 152 -13.58 -12.72 -0.86
C ASP A 152 -13.49 -12.19 -2.31
N TYR A 153 -12.93 -11.01 -2.51
CA TYR A 153 -12.78 -10.43 -3.85
C TYR A 153 -11.49 -10.87 -4.55
N PHE A 154 -10.50 -11.37 -3.81
CA PHE A 154 -9.21 -11.78 -4.37
C PHE A 154 -9.11 -13.30 -4.45
N VAL A 155 -8.94 -13.84 -5.66
CA VAL A 155 -8.76 -15.28 -5.87
C VAL A 155 -7.41 -15.78 -5.37
N HIS A 156 -6.38 -14.89 -5.36
CA HIS A 156 -5.05 -15.16 -4.81
C HIS A 156 -4.46 -13.91 -4.18
N VAL A 157 -3.60 -14.12 -3.19
CA VAL A 157 -2.82 -13.08 -2.52
C VAL A 157 -1.35 -13.45 -2.58
N ILE A 158 -0.55 -12.64 -3.26
CA ILE A 158 0.90 -12.79 -3.38
C ILE A 158 1.56 -11.76 -2.47
N GLU A 159 2.03 -12.22 -1.34
CA GLU A 159 2.65 -11.39 -0.31
C GLU A 159 4.17 -11.62 -0.26
N SER A 160 4.96 -10.54 -0.34
CA SER A 160 6.42 -10.65 -0.45
C SER A 160 7.07 -11.42 0.69
N ALA A 161 6.59 -11.28 1.91
CA ALA A 161 7.11 -12.00 3.08
C ALA A 161 6.84 -13.52 3.01
N VAL A 162 5.80 -13.94 2.29
CA VAL A 162 5.41 -15.35 2.13
C VAL A 162 6.13 -16.00 0.95
N VAL A 163 6.19 -15.29 -0.20
CA VAL A 163 6.77 -15.87 -1.44
C VAL A 163 8.29 -15.65 -1.54
N GLY A 164 8.90 -14.84 -0.66
CA GLY A 164 10.35 -14.57 -0.66
C GLY A 164 10.83 -13.66 -1.79
N VAL A 165 9.91 -13.10 -2.59
CA VAL A 165 10.19 -12.15 -3.68
C VAL A 165 9.44 -10.86 -3.39
N ARG A 166 10.08 -9.70 -3.64
CA ARG A 166 9.45 -8.41 -3.37
C ARG A 166 9.64 -7.42 -4.51
N LYS A 167 8.69 -6.52 -4.67
CA LYS A 167 8.81 -5.34 -5.55
C LYS A 167 10.07 -4.54 -5.19
N PRO A 168 10.84 -4.05 -6.15
CA PRO A 168 10.53 -3.92 -7.58
C PRO A 168 10.92 -5.13 -8.44
N ASP A 169 11.25 -6.30 -7.88
CA ASP A 169 11.56 -7.49 -8.69
C ASP A 169 10.31 -7.90 -9.51
N PRO A 170 10.40 -7.93 -10.88
CA PRO A 170 9.27 -8.31 -11.72
C PRO A 170 8.75 -9.74 -11.47
N ALA A 171 9.56 -10.60 -10.85
CA ALA A 171 9.17 -11.97 -10.55
C ALA A 171 7.91 -12.03 -9.67
N ILE A 172 7.68 -11.05 -8.78
CA ILE A 172 6.47 -11.05 -7.94
C ILE A 172 5.20 -10.85 -8.77
N TYR A 173 5.25 -10.02 -9.83
CA TYR A 173 4.12 -9.83 -10.76
C TYR A 173 3.93 -11.03 -11.68
N ARG A 174 5.02 -11.72 -12.04
CA ARG A 174 4.92 -12.97 -12.78
C ARG A 174 4.16 -14.04 -12.00
N LEU A 175 4.40 -14.16 -10.67
CA LEU A 175 3.59 -15.03 -9.80
C LEU A 175 2.11 -14.63 -9.81
N GLY A 176 1.80 -13.34 -9.81
CA GLY A 176 0.42 -12.84 -9.90
C GLY A 176 -0.27 -13.19 -11.23
N VAL A 177 0.45 -13.12 -12.35
CA VAL A 177 -0.04 -13.51 -13.68
C VAL A 177 -0.29 -15.02 -13.75
N GLU A 178 0.68 -15.83 -13.29
CA GLU A 178 0.58 -17.29 -13.23
C GLU A 178 -0.62 -17.76 -12.39
N ALA A 179 -0.92 -17.06 -11.28
CA ALA A 179 -2.07 -17.38 -10.43
C ALA A 179 -3.43 -17.17 -11.11
N MET A 180 -3.48 -16.42 -12.22
CA MET A 180 -4.72 -16.16 -12.97
C MET A 180 -4.92 -17.08 -14.17
N ASP A 181 -3.87 -17.74 -14.64
CA ASP A 181 -3.89 -18.55 -15.87
C ASP A 181 -4.29 -17.75 -17.12
N TYR A 182 -3.80 -16.50 -17.20
CA TYR A 182 -3.95 -15.61 -18.35
C TYR A 182 -2.59 -15.21 -18.91
N SER A 183 -2.54 -14.78 -20.18
CA SER A 183 -1.33 -14.15 -20.72
C SER A 183 -1.14 -12.74 -20.09
N ALA A 184 0.12 -12.31 -19.95
CA ALA A 184 0.43 -11.06 -19.25
C ALA A 184 -0.25 -9.83 -19.86
N ASP A 185 -0.41 -9.79 -21.19
CA ASP A 185 -1.10 -8.70 -21.91
C ASP A 185 -2.62 -8.62 -21.63
N GLN A 186 -3.21 -9.70 -21.06
CA GLN A 186 -4.60 -9.74 -20.59
C GLN A 186 -4.75 -9.40 -19.11
N VAL A 187 -3.64 -9.10 -18.43
CA VAL A 187 -3.61 -8.74 -17.01
C VAL A 187 -3.27 -7.25 -16.87
N LEU A 188 -4.08 -6.55 -16.08
CA LEU A 188 -3.86 -5.18 -15.70
C LEU A 188 -3.27 -5.11 -14.29
N VAL A 189 -2.19 -4.37 -14.11
CA VAL A 189 -1.66 -4.02 -12.79
C VAL A 189 -2.12 -2.60 -12.42
N VAL A 190 -2.59 -2.43 -11.20
CA VAL A 190 -2.98 -1.14 -10.62
C VAL A 190 -2.16 -0.91 -9.36
N GLY A 191 -1.41 0.18 -9.30
CA GLY A 191 -0.57 0.51 -8.14
C GLY A 191 -0.21 1.99 -8.12
N ASP A 192 0.21 2.48 -6.94
CA ASP A 192 0.58 3.89 -6.72
C ASP A 192 2.07 4.18 -6.97
N SER A 193 2.94 3.18 -6.85
CA SER A 193 4.38 3.37 -6.98
C SER A 193 4.87 3.13 -8.41
N PHE A 194 5.44 4.16 -9.03
CA PHE A 194 5.99 4.03 -10.37
C PHE A 194 7.07 2.95 -10.44
N SER A 195 8.07 2.99 -9.56
CA SER A 195 9.20 2.04 -9.58
C SER A 195 8.85 0.65 -9.07
N LYS A 196 7.90 0.52 -8.12
CA LYS A 196 7.57 -0.76 -7.52
C LYS A 196 6.41 -1.49 -8.20
N ASP A 197 5.53 -0.75 -8.89
CA ASP A 197 4.35 -1.34 -9.53
C ASP A 197 4.40 -1.22 -11.05
N ILE A 198 4.56 0.00 -11.58
CA ILE A 198 4.42 0.22 -13.01
C ILE A 198 5.60 -0.36 -13.81
N VAL A 199 6.83 -0.03 -13.41
CA VAL A 199 8.03 -0.53 -14.11
C VAL A 199 8.08 -2.06 -14.13
N PRO A 200 7.96 -2.77 -12.99
CA PRO A 200 8.02 -4.24 -13.00
C PRO A 200 6.81 -4.89 -13.68
N ALA A 201 5.61 -4.31 -13.63
CA ALA A 201 4.45 -4.78 -14.37
C ALA A 201 4.68 -4.75 -15.88
N LYS A 202 5.20 -3.63 -16.39
CA LYS A 202 5.56 -3.49 -17.82
C LYS A 202 6.69 -4.44 -18.23
N ALA A 203 7.65 -4.70 -17.35
CA ALA A 203 8.73 -5.65 -17.59
C ALA A 203 8.24 -7.12 -17.74
N VAL A 204 7.10 -7.47 -17.13
CA VAL A 204 6.44 -8.77 -17.29
C VAL A 204 5.56 -8.82 -18.55
N GLY A 205 5.24 -7.69 -19.14
CA GLY A 205 4.34 -7.55 -20.31
C GLY A 205 2.88 -7.26 -19.94
N CYS A 206 2.60 -6.95 -18.67
CA CYS A 206 1.26 -6.55 -18.24
C CYS A 206 0.86 -5.16 -18.77
N ARG A 207 -0.43 -4.92 -18.83
CA ARG A 207 -0.96 -3.56 -18.86
C ARG A 207 -0.82 -2.94 -17.47
N ALA A 208 -0.65 -1.62 -17.40
CA ALA A 208 -0.46 -0.94 -16.14
C ALA A 208 -1.25 0.36 -16.07
N VAL A 209 -1.98 0.54 -14.99
CA VAL A 209 -2.62 1.81 -14.59
C VAL A 209 -1.88 2.35 -13.38
N TRP A 210 -1.33 3.54 -13.52
CA TRP A 210 -0.69 4.22 -12.41
C TRP A 210 -1.70 5.08 -11.67
N LEU A 211 -1.94 4.72 -10.41
CA LEU A 211 -2.71 5.53 -9.46
C LEU A 211 -1.78 6.62 -8.91
N LYS A 212 -1.62 7.71 -9.67
CA LYS A 212 -0.66 8.76 -9.42
C LYS A 212 -1.16 9.72 -8.37
N GLY A 213 -0.47 9.78 -7.24
CA GLY A 213 -0.70 10.73 -6.16
C GLY A 213 0.50 11.62 -5.91
N GLU A 214 0.48 12.32 -4.78
CA GLU A 214 1.64 13.07 -4.32
C GLU A 214 2.74 12.10 -3.88
N GLY A 215 3.87 12.14 -4.59
CA GLY A 215 5.02 11.27 -4.34
C GLY A 215 5.76 11.63 -3.05
N TRP A 216 6.49 10.66 -2.51
CA TRP A 216 7.33 10.82 -1.31
C TRP A 216 8.77 11.25 -1.62
N GLY A 217 9.09 11.78 -2.75
CA GLY A 217 10.46 12.17 -3.08
C GLY A 217 10.64 12.48 -4.55
N ASP A 218 11.90 12.77 -4.93
CA ASP A 218 12.27 13.11 -6.30
C ASP A 218 12.48 11.85 -7.16
N GLU A 219 11.46 10.97 -7.25
CA GLU A 219 11.52 9.81 -8.12
C GLU A 219 11.40 10.26 -9.59
N THR A 220 12.35 9.85 -10.42
CA THR A 220 12.24 10.08 -11.86
C THR A 220 11.17 9.15 -12.44
N THR A 221 10.12 9.72 -12.99
CA THR A 221 9.00 8.98 -13.58
C THR A 221 8.85 9.30 -15.07
N ASP A 222 8.27 8.36 -15.82
CA ASP A 222 7.89 8.54 -17.22
C ASP A 222 6.38 8.30 -17.38
N ASP A 223 5.63 9.37 -17.55
CA ASP A 223 4.17 9.35 -17.71
C ASP A 223 3.70 8.61 -18.97
N ASN A 224 4.60 8.28 -19.90
CA ASN A 224 4.28 7.51 -21.10
C ASN A 224 4.41 5.99 -20.91
N LEU A 225 5.01 5.52 -19.81
CA LEU A 225 5.21 4.10 -19.56
C LEU A 225 3.90 3.37 -19.19
N PRO A 226 3.03 3.90 -18.28
CA PRO A 226 1.75 3.27 -17.98
C PRO A 226 0.77 3.37 -19.15
N ASP A 227 -0.15 2.41 -19.26
CA ASP A 227 -1.20 2.45 -20.30
C ASP A 227 -2.29 3.49 -19.96
N ALA A 228 -2.46 3.85 -18.70
CA ALA A 228 -3.26 4.97 -18.24
C ALA A 228 -2.77 5.48 -16.87
N ILE A 229 -3.12 6.74 -16.58
CA ILE A 229 -2.89 7.38 -15.29
C ILE A 229 -4.24 7.83 -14.72
N ILE A 230 -4.48 7.51 -13.47
CA ILE A 230 -5.63 7.98 -12.69
C ILE A 230 -5.14 8.57 -11.37
N THR A 231 -5.94 9.41 -10.75
CA THR A 231 -5.64 10.03 -9.44
C THR A 231 -6.62 9.56 -8.35
N ASP A 232 -7.59 8.74 -8.73
CA ASP A 232 -8.58 8.17 -7.83
C ASP A 232 -9.00 6.78 -8.36
N MET A 233 -9.10 5.80 -7.48
CA MET A 233 -9.55 4.45 -7.79
C MET A 233 -10.94 4.43 -8.42
N ALA A 234 -11.81 5.39 -8.09
CA ALA A 234 -13.14 5.52 -8.66
C ALA A 234 -13.14 5.73 -10.19
N HIS A 235 -12.03 6.17 -10.77
CA HIS A 235 -11.88 6.33 -12.22
C HIS A 235 -11.59 5.01 -12.96
N LEU A 236 -11.12 3.98 -12.25
CA LEU A 236 -10.67 2.72 -12.86
C LEU A 236 -11.77 1.98 -13.64
N PRO A 237 -13.02 1.86 -13.16
CA PRO A 237 -14.07 1.16 -13.91
C PRO A 237 -14.36 1.77 -15.29
N ALA A 238 -14.21 3.10 -15.44
CA ALA A 238 -14.44 3.78 -16.71
C ALA A 238 -13.38 3.47 -17.78
N LEU A 239 -12.18 3.06 -17.38
CA LEU A 239 -11.12 2.63 -18.30
C LEU A 239 -11.35 1.22 -18.85
N LEU A 240 -12.18 0.43 -18.16
CA LEU A 240 -12.44 -0.98 -18.43
C LEU A 240 -13.85 -1.25 -19.03
N SER A 241 -14.58 -0.19 -19.34
CA SER A 241 -15.93 -0.23 -19.89
C SER A 241 -15.96 -0.35 -21.41
#